data_af9d9ef3d727aaf1bd390685f8bbf026
#
_entry.id   af9d9ef3d727aaf1bd390685f8bbf026
#
_cell.length_a   1.000
_cell.length_b   1.000
_cell.length_c   1.000
_cell.angle_alpha   90.00
_cell.angle_beta   90.00
_cell.angle_gamma   90.00
#
_symmetry.space_group_name_H-M   'P 1'
#
loop_
_entity.id
_entity.type
_entity.pdbx_description
1 polymer ?
#
loop_
_entity_poly.entity_id
_entity_poly.type
_entity_poly.pdbx_seq_one_letter_code
_entity_poly.pdbx_strand_id
1 'polypeptide(L)'
;MKLISLSAALIFASFVSATGALAQTGSECVFTIHNDTEENTLTGFYTSDDDGASWSANWLGRNMKPGQSAVAEFTADTCACDQVFQAGWLDVNGGETLDEEHTIDICEASNVYLGDNEVSFD
;
A
#
# COMPACT_ATOMS: atom_id res chain seq x y z
N MET A 1 10.86 2.23 -6.50
CA MET A 1 9.67 1.74 -5.79
C MET A 1 9.47 0.27 -6.01
N LYS A 2 8.95 -0.40 -5.04
CA LYS A 2 8.86 -1.84 -5.09
C LYS A 2 7.67 -2.33 -4.28
N LEU A 3 6.93 -3.26 -4.82
CA LEU A 3 5.83 -3.91 -4.13
C LEU A 3 6.12 -5.40 -4.03
N ILE A 4 6.00 -5.94 -2.83
CA ILE A 4 6.32 -7.34 -2.55
C ILE A 4 5.07 -8.00 -1.97
N SER A 5 4.77 -9.20 -2.47
CA SER A 5 3.66 -9.97 -1.94
C SER A 5 3.93 -10.30 -0.47
N LEU A 6 2.90 -10.23 0.36
CA LEU A 6 3.06 -10.51 1.77
C LEU A 6 3.57 -11.91 2.04
N SER A 7 3.14 -12.87 1.25
CA SER A 7 3.60 -14.25 1.43
C SER A 7 5.10 -14.36 1.19
N ALA A 8 5.63 -13.63 0.24
CA ALA A 8 7.07 -13.61 0.02
C ALA A 8 7.76 -12.89 1.16
N ALA A 9 7.12 -11.85 1.67
CA ALA A 9 7.68 -11.10 2.78
C ALA A 9 7.78 -11.96 4.04
N LEU A 10 6.84 -12.86 4.25
CA LEU A 10 6.89 -13.72 5.40
C LEU A 10 8.13 -14.59 5.42
N ILE A 11 8.49 -15.14 4.28
CA ILE A 11 9.69 -15.97 4.18
C ILE A 11 10.91 -15.13 4.51
N PHE A 12 10.93 -13.94 3.99
CA PHE A 12 12.01 -13.02 4.23
C PHE A 12 12.07 -12.62 5.70
N ALA A 13 10.93 -12.29 6.27
CA ALA A 13 10.86 -11.80 7.64
C ALA A 13 11.36 -12.83 8.64
N SER A 14 11.19 -14.09 8.36
CA SER A 14 11.56 -15.11 9.34
C SER A 14 13.06 -15.12 9.62
N PHE A 15 13.87 -14.67 8.71
CA PHE A 15 15.30 -14.69 8.95
C PHE A 15 15.81 -13.39 9.58
N VAL A 16 15.08 -12.29 9.41
CA VAL A 16 15.50 -11.02 10.02
C VAL A 16 14.64 -10.65 11.19
N SER A 17 13.90 -11.57 11.66
CA SER A 17 12.82 -11.34 12.61
C SER A 17 13.12 -10.30 13.67
N ALA A 18 14.25 -10.39 14.29
CA ALA A 18 14.53 -9.54 15.43
C ALA A 18 14.57 -8.07 15.06
N THR A 19 15.12 -7.77 13.90
CA THR A 19 15.20 -6.38 13.45
C THR A 19 14.05 -6.02 12.56
N GLY A 20 13.53 -7.01 11.87
CA GLY A 20 12.44 -6.79 10.94
C GLY A 20 11.24 -6.16 11.61
N ALA A 21 10.95 -6.59 12.81
CA ALA A 21 9.81 -6.05 13.53
C ALA A 21 9.96 -4.55 13.77
N LEU A 22 11.17 -4.09 13.95
CA LEU A 22 11.42 -2.69 14.21
C LEU A 22 11.38 -1.87 12.94
N ALA A 23 11.63 -2.51 11.82
CA ALA A 23 11.71 -1.83 10.55
C ALA A 23 10.37 -1.68 9.86
N GLN A 24 9.31 -1.96 10.57
CA GLN A 24 7.99 -2.02 9.93
C GLN A 24 7.23 -0.72 9.94
N THR A 25 7.77 0.33 10.50
CA THR A 25 7.08 1.60 10.51
C THR A 25 7.33 2.35 9.23
N GLY A 26 6.50 3.31 8.95
CA GLY A 26 6.70 4.18 7.81
C GLY A 26 8.03 4.90 7.83
N SER A 27 8.61 5.07 9.02
CA SER A 27 9.93 5.70 9.11
C SER A 27 11.01 4.90 8.41
N GLU A 28 10.76 3.64 8.12
CA GLU A 28 11.65 2.80 7.33
C GLU A 28 11.29 2.78 5.86
N CYS A 29 10.41 3.66 5.44
CA CYS A 29 9.94 3.75 4.06
C CYS A 29 9.18 2.50 3.59
N VAL A 30 8.54 1.83 4.52
CA VAL A 30 7.81 0.58 4.25
C VAL A 30 6.43 0.66 4.88
N PHE A 31 5.41 0.22 4.16
CA PHE A 31 4.09 0.02 4.74
C PHE A 31 3.38 -1.12 4.03
N THR A 32 2.36 -1.66 4.67
CA THR A 32 1.60 -2.79 4.15
C THR A 32 0.21 -2.34 3.73
N ILE A 33 -0.19 -2.76 2.54
CA ILE A 33 -1.52 -2.48 1.99
C ILE A 33 -2.36 -3.73 2.18
N HIS A 34 -3.54 -3.58 2.77
CA HIS A 34 -4.46 -4.69 3.01
C HIS A 34 -5.77 -4.46 2.27
N ASN A 35 -6.22 -5.45 1.53
CA ASN A 35 -7.54 -5.41 0.90
C ASN A 35 -8.54 -6.05 1.88
N ASP A 36 -9.22 -5.22 2.63
CA ASP A 36 -10.20 -5.65 3.63
C ASP A 36 -11.64 -5.57 3.12
N THR A 37 -11.84 -5.52 1.81
CA THR A 37 -13.18 -5.53 1.24
C THR A 37 -13.72 -6.95 1.22
N GLU A 38 -15.03 -7.07 1.06
CA GLU A 38 -15.66 -8.38 0.98
C GLU A 38 -15.57 -9.00 -0.41
N GLU A 39 -15.68 -8.18 -1.46
CA GLU A 39 -15.77 -8.71 -2.81
C GLU A 39 -14.98 -7.94 -3.86
N ASN A 40 -14.33 -6.86 -3.50
CA ASN A 40 -13.68 -6.00 -4.48
C ASN A 40 -12.22 -6.39 -4.70
N THR A 41 -11.79 -6.33 -5.95
CA THR A 41 -10.41 -6.61 -6.30
C THR A 41 -9.66 -5.29 -6.47
N LEU A 42 -8.56 -5.15 -5.76
CA LEU A 42 -7.70 -3.98 -5.86
C LEU A 42 -6.78 -4.18 -7.06
N THR A 43 -6.82 -3.24 -8.00
CA THR A 43 -6.03 -3.32 -9.21
C THR A 43 -4.86 -2.37 -9.21
N GLY A 44 -4.90 -1.34 -8.38
CA GLY A 44 -3.82 -0.38 -8.35
C GLY A 44 -3.74 0.36 -7.03
N PHE A 45 -2.56 0.85 -6.74
CA PHE A 45 -2.31 1.70 -5.58
C PHE A 45 -1.25 2.70 -6.01
N TYR A 46 -1.59 3.96 -5.91
CA TYR A 46 -0.74 5.05 -6.41
C TYR A 46 -0.50 6.05 -5.30
N THR A 47 0.69 6.61 -5.25
CA THR A 47 1.03 7.59 -4.23
C THR A 47 1.59 8.85 -4.85
N SER A 48 1.44 9.95 -4.13
CA SER A 48 1.99 11.24 -4.51
C SER A 48 2.56 11.91 -3.27
N ASP A 49 3.74 12.49 -3.40
CA ASP A 49 4.35 13.26 -2.31
C ASP A 49 4.30 14.76 -2.58
N ASP A 50 3.57 15.18 -3.60
CA ASP A 50 3.43 16.59 -3.98
C ASP A 50 1.95 16.97 -4.14
N ASP A 51 1.11 16.44 -3.27
CA ASP A 51 -0.33 16.74 -3.20
C ASP A 51 -1.08 16.42 -4.50
N GLY A 52 -0.64 15.37 -5.19
CA GLY A 52 -1.33 14.92 -6.38
C GLY A 52 -0.88 15.61 -7.67
N ALA A 53 0.16 16.43 -7.61
CA ALA A 53 0.69 17.04 -8.82
C ALA A 53 1.36 16.01 -9.72
N SER A 54 1.97 14.98 -9.11
CA SER A 54 2.51 13.85 -9.86
C SER A 54 2.29 12.57 -9.08
N TRP A 55 2.15 11.47 -9.78
CA TRP A 55 1.79 10.18 -9.18
C TRP A 55 2.82 9.12 -9.49
N SER A 56 2.96 8.21 -8.57
CA SER A 56 3.83 7.05 -8.75
C SER A 56 3.27 6.11 -9.81
N ALA A 57 4.11 5.20 -10.25
CA ALA A 57 3.61 4.04 -10.99
C ALA A 57 2.79 3.19 -10.02
N ASN A 58 2.05 2.23 -10.57
CA ASN A 58 1.26 1.32 -9.75
C ASN A 58 2.18 0.52 -8.84
N TRP A 59 1.92 0.60 -7.54
CA TRP A 59 2.69 -0.15 -6.54
C TRP A 59 2.43 -1.65 -6.60
N LEU A 60 1.25 -2.05 -7.09
CA LEU A 60 0.86 -3.47 -7.10
C LEU A 60 1.49 -4.18 -8.28
N GLY A 61 2.16 -5.29 -8.02
CA GLY A 61 2.69 -6.14 -9.07
C GLY A 61 1.61 -7.00 -9.72
N ARG A 62 0.49 -7.15 -9.05
CA ARG A 62 -0.66 -7.92 -9.53
C ARG A 62 -1.89 -7.50 -8.77
N ASN A 63 -3.06 -7.90 -9.27
CA ASN A 63 -4.32 -7.61 -8.58
C ASN A 63 -4.35 -8.30 -7.22
N MET A 64 -4.96 -7.63 -6.25
CA MET A 64 -5.13 -8.17 -4.90
C MET A 64 -6.60 -8.44 -4.63
N LYS A 65 -6.88 -9.68 -4.32
CA LYS A 65 -8.24 -10.10 -3.97
C LYS A 65 -8.52 -9.81 -2.49
N PRO A 66 -9.80 -9.87 -2.08
CA PRO A 66 -10.12 -9.67 -0.67
C PRO A 66 -9.30 -10.57 0.24
N GLY A 67 -8.82 -9.99 1.33
CA GLY A 67 -8.00 -10.70 2.30
C GLY A 67 -6.53 -10.76 2.00
N GLN A 68 -6.11 -10.29 0.84
CA GLN A 68 -4.70 -10.28 0.48
C GLN A 68 -4.02 -8.99 0.93
N SER A 69 -2.71 -9.05 1.04
CA SER A 69 -1.89 -7.91 1.44
C SER A 69 -0.63 -7.85 0.60
N ALA A 70 -0.03 -6.67 0.56
CA ALA A 70 1.24 -6.46 -0.12
C ALA A 70 2.04 -5.40 0.62
N VAL A 71 3.36 -5.50 0.53
CA VAL A 71 4.27 -4.55 1.16
C VAL A 71 4.74 -3.56 0.11
N ALA A 72 4.60 -2.27 0.42
CA ALA A 72 5.09 -1.19 -0.43
C ALA A 72 6.36 -0.62 0.20
N GLU A 73 7.40 -0.49 -0.59
CA GLU A 73 8.71 -0.06 -0.15
C GLU A 73 9.14 1.15 -0.96
N PHE A 74 9.22 2.31 -0.31
CA PHE A 74 9.64 3.54 -0.98
C PHE A 74 11.15 3.62 -1.04
N THR A 75 11.68 4.33 -2.02
CA THR A 75 13.10 4.65 -2.03
C THR A 75 13.34 5.84 -1.12
N ALA A 76 14.58 6.05 -0.73
CA ALA A 76 14.93 7.18 0.13
C ALA A 76 14.53 8.52 -0.49
N ASP A 77 14.57 8.62 -1.80
CA ASP A 77 14.23 9.86 -2.50
C ASP A 77 12.73 10.18 -2.50
N THR A 78 11.90 9.17 -2.32
CA THR A 78 10.45 9.35 -2.40
C THR A 78 9.75 9.08 -1.08
N CYS A 79 10.51 8.91 -0.01
CA CYS A 79 9.97 8.54 1.29
C CYS A 79 9.66 9.79 2.14
N ALA A 80 8.77 10.63 1.65
CA ALA A 80 8.26 11.74 2.45
C ALA A 80 7.19 11.21 3.39
N CYS A 81 7.09 11.78 4.59
CA CYS A 81 6.11 11.31 5.56
C CYS A 81 4.67 11.50 5.08
N ASP A 82 4.40 12.67 4.53
CA ASP A 82 3.04 12.97 4.07
C ASP A 82 2.87 12.50 2.64
N GLN A 83 1.99 11.55 2.46
CA GLN A 83 1.66 11.00 1.15
C GLN A 83 0.17 11.12 0.89
N VAL A 84 -0.18 11.32 -0.36
CA VAL A 84 -1.55 11.17 -0.83
C VAL A 84 -1.59 9.85 -1.59
N PHE A 85 -2.63 9.06 -1.38
CA PHE A 85 -2.76 7.84 -2.15
C PHE A 85 -4.13 7.72 -2.78
N GLN A 86 -4.20 6.92 -3.81
CA GLN A 86 -5.43 6.65 -4.54
C GLN A 86 -5.45 5.17 -4.89
N ALA A 87 -6.52 4.49 -4.51
CA ALA A 87 -6.68 3.07 -4.79
C ALA A 87 -7.44 2.90 -6.10
N GLY A 88 -7.08 1.89 -6.86
CA GLY A 88 -7.79 1.53 -8.09
C GLY A 88 -8.47 0.19 -7.90
N TRP A 89 -9.72 0.08 -8.34
CA TRP A 89 -10.54 -1.10 -8.15
C TRP A 89 -11.01 -1.64 -9.48
N LEU A 90 -11.11 -2.96 -9.57
CA LEU A 90 -11.64 -3.62 -10.76
C LEU A 90 -13.11 -3.26 -10.91
N ASP A 91 -13.48 -2.73 -12.07
CA ASP A 91 -14.87 -2.39 -12.33
C ASP A 91 -15.58 -3.47 -13.14
N VAL A 92 -16.87 -3.30 -13.33
CA VAL A 92 -17.71 -4.31 -13.99
C VAL A 92 -17.33 -4.54 -15.45
N ASN A 93 -16.60 -3.61 -16.04
CA ASN A 93 -16.18 -3.72 -17.44
C ASN A 93 -14.78 -4.31 -17.57
N GLY A 94 -14.14 -4.68 -16.47
CA GLY A 94 -12.79 -5.21 -16.46
C GLY A 94 -11.71 -4.14 -16.45
N GLY A 95 -12.08 -2.87 -16.36
CA GLY A 95 -11.13 -1.79 -16.25
C GLY A 95 -10.87 -1.41 -14.81
N GLU A 96 -10.20 -0.29 -14.62
CA GLU A 96 -9.88 0.20 -13.29
C GLU A 96 -10.65 1.49 -13.02
N THR A 97 -11.30 1.54 -11.86
CA THR A 97 -11.95 2.75 -11.36
C THR A 97 -11.13 3.25 -10.18
N LEU A 98 -10.72 4.50 -10.24
CA LEU A 98 -9.95 5.10 -9.15
C LEU A 98 -10.88 5.63 -8.07
N ASP A 99 -10.52 5.36 -6.83
CA ASP A 99 -11.22 5.85 -5.65
C ASP A 99 -10.78 7.29 -5.38
N GLU A 100 -11.37 7.91 -4.37
CA GLU A 100 -10.99 9.27 -4.00
C GLU A 100 -9.59 9.27 -3.36
N GLU A 101 -9.01 10.44 -3.31
CA GLU A 101 -7.68 10.59 -2.72
C GLU A 101 -7.77 10.59 -1.21
N HIS A 102 -6.77 9.99 -0.57
CA HIS A 102 -6.64 9.96 0.88
C HIS A 102 -5.23 10.38 1.26
N THR A 103 -5.09 10.99 2.42
CA THR A 103 -3.76 11.33 2.94
C THR A 103 -3.34 10.32 3.98
N ILE A 104 -2.05 10.08 4.08
CA ILE A 104 -1.49 9.17 5.07
C ILE A 104 -0.11 9.68 5.49
N ASP A 105 0.18 9.56 6.78
CA ASP A 105 1.52 9.83 7.29
C ASP A 105 2.25 8.50 7.42
N ILE A 106 3.10 8.20 6.45
CA ILE A 106 3.79 6.91 6.42
C ILE A 106 4.93 6.83 7.43
N CYS A 107 5.24 7.92 8.10
CA CYS A 107 6.21 7.87 9.19
C CYS A 107 5.56 7.37 10.48
N GLU A 108 4.24 7.41 10.58
CA GLU A 108 3.53 6.94 11.75
C GLU A 108 2.69 5.70 11.49
N ALA A 109 2.25 5.51 10.25
CA ALA A 109 1.41 4.37 9.91
C ALA A 109 2.25 3.30 9.22
N SER A 110 2.06 2.07 9.64
CA SER A 110 2.71 0.90 9.04
C SER A 110 1.76 0.14 8.14
N ASN A 111 0.48 0.34 8.30
CA ASN A 111 -0.56 -0.40 7.59
C ASN A 111 -1.65 0.51 7.06
N VAL A 112 -2.14 0.17 5.89
CA VAL A 112 -3.30 0.80 5.28
C VAL A 112 -4.34 -0.30 5.05
N TYR A 113 -5.53 -0.11 5.60
CA TYR A 113 -6.61 -1.09 5.48
C TYR A 113 -7.69 -0.48 4.59
N LEU A 114 -7.89 -1.09 3.43
CA LEU A 114 -8.86 -0.62 2.45
C LEU A 114 -10.14 -1.44 2.59
N GLY A 115 -11.13 -0.89 3.27
CA GLY A 115 -12.40 -1.56 3.48
C GLY A 115 -13.44 -1.15 2.46
N ASP A 116 -14.65 -1.71 2.62
CA ASP A 116 -15.74 -1.42 1.68
C ASP A 116 -16.24 0.01 1.76
N ASN A 117 -16.25 0.58 2.95
CA ASN A 117 -16.79 1.92 3.17
C ASN A 117 -15.84 2.84 3.92
N GLU A 118 -14.67 2.38 4.22
CA GLU A 118 -13.72 3.21 4.97
C GLU A 118 -12.30 2.78 4.73
N VAL A 119 -11.39 3.70 4.99
CA VAL A 119 -9.96 3.45 4.97
C VAL A 119 -9.44 3.74 6.37
N SER A 120 -8.60 2.86 6.88
CA SER A 120 -8.01 3.06 8.20
C SER A 120 -6.52 2.78 8.17
N PHE A 121 -5.84 3.26 9.20
CA PHE A 121 -4.38 3.17 9.30
C PHE A 121 -3.97 2.81 10.71
N ASP A 122 -2.81 2.13 10.82
CA ASP A 122 -2.17 1.98 12.14
C ASP A 122 -0.67 1.75 12.06
#